data_9d5fcb8b5b9bf204c5f3764967c25cea
#
_entry.id   9d5fcb8b5b9bf204c5f3764967c25cea
#
_cell.length_a   1.000
_cell.length_b   1.000
_cell.length_c   1.000
_cell.angle_alpha   90.00
_cell.angle_beta   90.00
_cell.angle_gamma   90.00
#
_symmetry.space_group_name_H-M   'P 1'
#
loop_
_entity.id
_entity.type
_entity.pdbx_description
1 polymer ?
#
loop_
_entity_poly.entity_id
_entity_poly.type
_entity_poly.pdbx_seq_one_letter_code
_entity_poly.pdbx_strand_id
1 'polypeptide(L)'
;MQVNITSNAKQASKRIGKKGKELAASVKRALSITAQTGINIIEARTSKGIGFKGGKFKAYTPVYAAFRASKGRGQNPDLQFTRQMLSSMTSKASPRQAEIFFTRATESKKAAMNNESRPFFGFSSREEKQLGEVFFRALK
;
A
#
# COMPACT_ATOMS: atom_id res chain seq x y z
N MET A 1 2.17 8.23 -7.97
CA MET A 1 2.10 8.02 -6.51
C MET A 1 2.72 6.68 -6.14
N GLN A 2 3.62 6.68 -5.17
CA GLN A 2 4.33 5.47 -4.72
C GLN A 2 4.67 5.56 -3.23
N VAL A 3 4.81 4.40 -2.57
CA VAL A 3 5.30 4.26 -1.21
C VAL A 3 6.56 3.40 -1.24
N ASN A 4 7.62 3.85 -0.58
CA ASN A 4 8.91 3.16 -0.53
C ASN A 4 9.19 2.64 0.88
N ILE A 5 9.64 1.39 0.95
CA ILE A 5 10.14 0.75 2.16
C ILE A 5 11.62 0.44 1.91
N THR A 6 12.51 0.99 2.72
CA THR A 6 13.96 0.96 2.43
C THR A 6 14.74 0.09 3.42
N SER A 7 15.88 -0.44 2.94
CA SER A 7 16.86 -1.13 3.77
C SER A 7 18.29 -0.80 3.30
N ASN A 8 19.28 -1.03 4.16
CA ASN A 8 20.71 -0.86 3.85
C ASN A 8 21.43 -2.17 3.50
N ALA A 9 20.66 -3.24 3.27
CA ALA A 9 21.22 -4.58 3.05
C ALA A 9 22.16 -4.67 1.86
N LYS A 10 21.92 -3.89 0.80
CA LYS A 10 22.83 -3.86 -0.37
C LYS A 10 24.24 -3.39 -0.02
N GLN A 11 24.36 -2.40 0.85
CA GLN A 11 25.67 -1.91 1.31
C GLN A 11 26.37 -2.93 2.20
N ALA A 12 25.62 -3.57 3.11
CA ALA A 12 26.13 -4.62 3.95
C ALA A 12 26.64 -5.83 3.14
N SER A 13 25.89 -6.23 2.10
CA SER A 13 26.24 -7.38 1.25
C SER A 13 27.55 -7.20 0.50
N LYS A 14 27.92 -5.99 0.10
CA LYS A 14 29.20 -5.69 -0.56
C LYS A 14 30.41 -5.98 0.34
N ARG A 15 30.22 -5.88 1.66
CA ARG A 15 31.31 -6.09 2.64
C ARG A 15 31.48 -7.55 3.06
N ILE A 16 30.46 -8.36 2.92
CA ILE A 16 30.38 -9.72 3.51
C ILE A 16 30.50 -10.82 2.43
N GLY A 17 30.61 -10.48 1.15
CA GLY A 17 30.78 -11.45 0.07
C GLY A 17 29.56 -12.36 -0.13
N LYS A 18 29.77 -13.70 -0.19
CA LYS A 18 28.70 -14.68 -0.45
C LYS A 18 27.59 -14.62 0.60
N LYS A 19 27.94 -14.53 1.87
CA LYS A 19 26.94 -14.37 2.96
C LYS A 19 26.15 -13.07 2.80
N GLY A 20 26.79 -12.02 2.31
CA GLY A 20 26.14 -10.76 2.02
C GLY A 20 25.12 -10.88 0.90
N LYS A 21 25.40 -11.67 -0.14
CA LYS A 21 24.44 -11.95 -1.23
C LYS A 21 23.23 -12.71 -0.72
N GLU A 22 23.43 -13.70 0.13
CA GLU A 22 22.37 -14.46 0.79
C GLU A 22 21.50 -13.56 1.67
N LEU A 23 22.13 -12.67 2.44
CA LEU A 23 21.44 -11.67 3.24
C LEU A 23 20.60 -10.72 2.35
N ALA A 24 21.19 -10.23 1.26
CA ALA A 24 20.49 -9.34 0.33
C ALA A 24 19.26 -10.03 -0.28
N ALA A 25 19.36 -11.31 -0.66
CA ALA A 25 18.22 -12.08 -1.17
C ALA A 25 17.14 -12.26 -0.10
N SER A 26 17.53 -12.53 1.14
CA SER A 26 16.62 -12.66 2.28
C SER A 26 15.88 -11.35 2.56
N VAL A 27 16.58 -10.23 2.54
CA VAL A 27 15.98 -8.90 2.74
C VAL A 27 15.03 -8.56 1.61
N LYS A 28 15.39 -8.82 0.36
CA LYS A 28 14.51 -8.62 -0.80
C LYS A 28 13.20 -9.38 -0.63
N ARG A 29 13.28 -10.65 -0.24
CA ARG A 29 12.09 -11.48 0.03
C ARG A 29 11.26 -10.91 1.17
N ALA A 30 11.88 -10.53 2.28
CA ALA A 30 11.21 -9.94 3.42
C ALA A 30 10.52 -8.61 3.05
N LEU A 31 11.17 -7.76 2.27
CA LEU A 31 10.59 -6.52 1.76
C LEU A 31 9.39 -6.77 0.84
N SER A 32 9.47 -7.80 -0.01
CA SER A 32 8.36 -8.18 -0.89
C SER A 32 7.12 -8.61 -0.08
N ILE A 33 7.32 -9.44 0.94
CA ILE A 33 6.25 -9.87 1.86
C ILE A 33 5.67 -8.66 2.61
N THR A 34 6.52 -7.78 3.09
CA THR A 34 6.11 -6.58 3.82
C THR A 34 5.28 -5.65 2.93
N ALA A 35 5.71 -5.43 1.70
CA ALA A 35 4.97 -4.61 0.74
C ALA A 35 3.60 -5.21 0.41
N GLN A 36 3.51 -6.52 0.21
CA GLN A 36 2.23 -7.17 -0.02
C GLN A 36 1.30 -7.05 1.19
N THR A 37 1.83 -7.18 2.39
CA THR A 37 1.09 -6.91 3.63
C THR A 37 0.60 -5.46 3.67
N GLY A 38 1.44 -4.52 3.26
CA GLY A 38 1.07 -3.11 3.16
C GLY A 38 -0.11 -2.87 2.21
N ILE A 39 -0.10 -3.50 1.04
CA ILE A 39 -1.23 -3.45 0.10
C ILE A 39 -2.51 -3.98 0.78
N ASN A 40 -2.43 -5.11 1.44
CA ASN A 40 -3.58 -5.71 2.13
C ASN A 40 -4.14 -4.79 3.23
N ILE A 41 -3.27 -4.11 3.98
CA ILE A 41 -3.67 -3.14 5.00
C ILE A 41 -4.40 -1.96 4.36
N ILE A 42 -3.86 -1.41 3.27
CA ILE A 42 -4.50 -0.29 2.55
C ILE A 42 -5.88 -0.70 2.04
N GLU A 43 -5.99 -1.85 1.39
CA GLU A 43 -7.26 -2.35 0.85
C GLU A 43 -8.30 -2.58 1.94
N ALA A 44 -7.93 -3.28 3.00
CA ALA A 44 -8.84 -3.61 4.11
C ALA A 44 -9.37 -2.35 4.80
N ARG A 45 -8.49 -1.38 5.06
CA ARG A 45 -8.84 -0.11 5.71
C ARG A 45 -9.72 0.75 4.80
N THR A 46 -9.35 0.87 3.53
CA THR A 46 -10.08 1.65 2.53
C THR A 46 -11.50 1.10 2.33
N SER A 47 -11.64 -0.21 2.29
CA SER A 47 -12.96 -0.87 2.19
C SER A 47 -13.89 -0.54 3.36
N LYS A 48 -13.33 -0.23 4.52
CA LYS A 48 -14.09 0.22 5.69
C LYS A 48 -14.35 1.73 5.70
N GLY A 49 -13.88 2.45 4.70
CA GLY A 49 -14.03 3.91 4.63
C GLY A 49 -13.15 4.67 5.59
N ILE A 50 -12.01 4.11 5.97
CA ILE A 50 -11.09 4.70 6.95
C ILE A 50 -9.77 5.05 6.28
N GLY A 51 -9.31 6.29 6.49
CA GLY A 51 -8.02 6.78 6.00
C GLY A 51 -6.84 6.36 6.90
N PHE A 52 -5.62 6.47 6.39
CA PHE A 52 -4.43 6.09 7.16
C PHE A 52 -4.15 7.03 8.33
N LYS A 53 -4.74 8.23 8.34
CA LYS A 53 -4.68 9.16 9.46
C LYS A 53 -5.68 8.83 10.57
N GLY A 54 -6.45 7.75 10.44
CA GLY A 54 -7.37 7.23 11.46
C GLY A 54 -8.80 7.73 11.39
N GLY A 55 -9.10 8.70 10.53
CA GLY A 55 -10.45 9.23 10.36
C GLY A 55 -11.26 8.53 9.29
N LYS A 56 -12.58 8.62 9.39
CA LYS A 56 -13.48 8.20 8.31
C LYS A 56 -13.28 9.09 7.09
N PHE A 57 -13.45 8.52 5.90
CA PHE A 57 -13.40 9.30 4.67
C PHE A 57 -14.52 10.34 4.62
N LYS A 58 -14.22 11.48 4.02
CA LYS A 58 -15.22 12.48 3.67
C LYS A 58 -16.34 11.83 2.85
N ALA A 59 -17.59 12.08 3.25
CA ALA A 59 -18.76 11.56 2.55
C ALA A 59 -18.76 11.94 1.06
N TYR A 60 -19.37 11.10 0.23
CA TYR A 60 -19.67 11.45 -1.15
C TYR A 60 -20.75 12.54 -1.18
N THR A 61 -20.78 13.33 -2.27
CA THR A 61 -21.89 14.26 -2.51
C THR A 61 -23.20 13.47 -2.59
N PRO A 62 -24.34 14.09 -2.17
CA PRO A 62 -25.64 13.40 -2.25
C PRO A 62 -25.97 12.87 -3.64
N VAL A 63 -25.63 13.62 -4.68
CA VAL A 63 -25.85 13.23 -6.08
C VAL A 63 -25.03 11.98 -6.43
N TYR A 64 -23.76 11.94 -6.07
CA TYR A 64 -22.91 10.78 -6.34
C TYR A 64 -23.29 9.57 -5.50
N ALA A 65 -23.65 9.77 -4.23
CA ALA A 65 -24.15 8.70 -3.38
C ALA A 65 -25.41 8.05 -3.95
N ALA A 66 -26.36 8.87 -4.44
CA ALA A 66 -27.57 8.40 -5.10
C ALA A 66 -27.26 7.63 -6.40
N PHE A 67 -26.33 8.13 -7.20
CA PHE A 67 -25.86 7.44 -8.40
C PHE A 67 -25.25 6.07 -8.07
N ARG A 68 -24.42 5.99 -7.06
CA ARG A 68 -23.83 4.72 -6.59
C ARG A 68 -24.93 3.73 -6.17
N ALA A 69 -25.89 4.20 -5.38
CA ALA A 69 -27.05 3.38 -4.95
C ALA A 69 -27.84 2.84 -6.13
N SER A 70 -28.06 3.67 -7.17
CA SER A 70 -28.77 3.25 -8.40
C SER A 70 -28.03 2.16 -9.17
N LYS A 71 -26.72 2.03 -8.96
CA LYS A 71 -25.86 0.98 -9.55
C LYS A 71 -25.63 -0.20 -8.62
N GLY A 72 -26.39 -0.30 -7.53
CA GLY A 72 -26.23 -1.38 -6.56
C GLY A 72 -24.95 -1.28 -5.72
N ARG A 73 -24.36 -0.10 -5.62
CA ARG A 73 -23.17 0.16 -4.82
C ARG A 73 -23.53 0.84 -3.50
N GLY A 74 -22.73 0.61 -2.47
CA GLY A 74 -22.92 1.27 -1.20
C GLY A 74 -22.72 2.78 -1.29
N GLN A 75 -23.36 3.51 -0.39
CA GLN A 75 -23.25 4.96 -0.31
C GLN A 75 -22.03 5.42 0.50
N ASN A 76 -21.48 4.54 1.34
CA ASN A 76 -20.30 4.86 2.14
C ASN A 76 -19.04 4.94 1.27
N PRO A 77 -18.15 5.91 1.51
CA PRO A 77 -16.92 6.04 0.75
C PRO A 77 -15.98 4.86 1.01
N ASP A 78 -15.79 4.03 0.00
CA ASP A 78 -14.88 2.88 0.02
C ASP A 78 -13.90 2.89 -1.15
N LEU A 79 -14.02 3.89 -2.04
CA LEU A 79 -13.21 4.07 -3.25
C LEU A 79 -13.25 2.87 -4.22
N GLN A 80 -14.30 2.08 -4.17
CA GLN A 80 -14.42 0.82 -4.90
C GLN A 80 -15.61 0.77 -5.87
N PHE A 81 -15.83 1.81 -6.67
CA PHE A 81 -16.95 1.74 -7.64
C PHE A 81 -16.78 0.56 -8.61
N THR A 82 -15.61 0.44 -9.25
CA THR A 82 -15.26 -0.67 -10.14
C THR A 82 -14.19 -1.60 -9.56
N ARG A 83 -13.63 -1.26 -8.42
CA ARG A 83 -12.46 -1.90 -7.79
C ARG A 83 -11.16 -1.83 -8.59
N GLN A 84 -11.16 -1.29 -9.78
CA GLN A 84 -9.98 -1.23 -10.66
C GLN A 84 -8.83 -0.44 -10.04
N MET A 85 -9.13 0.65 -9.34
CA MET A 85 -8.09 1.46 -8.70
C MET A 85 -7.32 0.67 -7.64
N LEU A 86 -8.02 0.11 -6.66
CA LEU A 86 -7.37 -0.65 -5.59
C LEU A 86 -6.71 -1.93 -6.10
N SER A 87 -7.37 -2.66 -7.00
CA SER A 87 -6.81 -3.89 -7.56
C SER A 87 -5.60 -3.66 -8.48
N SER A 88 -5.35 -2.43 -8.90
CA SER A 88 -4.16 -2.09 -9.68
C SER A 88 -2.92 -1.81 -8.82
N MET A 89 -3.06 -1.78 -7.49
CA MET A 89 -1.90 -1.70 -6.62
C MET A 89 -1.04 -2.96 -6.74
N THR A 90 0.25 -2.76 -6.86
CA THR A 90 1.25 -3.83 -6.90
C THR A 90 2.51 -3.37 -6.20
N SER A 91 3.47 -4.26 -6.07
CA SER A 91 4.75 -3.92 -5.48
C SER A 91 5.91 -4.53 -6.26
N LYS A 92 7.06 -3.91 -6.13
CA LYS A 92 8.34 -4.46 -6.54
C LYS A 92 9.34 -4.29 -5.40
N ALA A 93 10.27 -5.20 -5.29
CA ALA A 93 11.29 -5.19 -4.24
C ALA A 93 12.68 -5.39 -4.81
N SER A 94 13.63 -4.74 -4.17
CA SER A 94 15.07 -4.95 -4.31
C SER A 94 15.66 -5.23 -2.92
N PRO A 95 16.94 -5.59 -2.79
CA PRO A 95 17.55 -5.71 -1.46
C PRO A 95 17.60 -4.40 -0.67
N ARG A 96 17.27 -3.30 -1.31
CA ARG A 96 17.39 -1.96 -0.74
C ARG A 96 16.05 -1.36 -0.33
N GLN A 97 15.00 -1.64 -1.10
CA GLN A 97 13.68 -1.07 -0.88
C GLN A 97 12.59 -1.91 -1.53
N ALA A 98 11.39 -1.76 -1.05
CA ALA A 98 10.18 -2.15 -1.77
C ALA A 98 9.35 -0.90 -2.08
N GLU A 99 8.62 -0.95 -3.17
CA GLU A 99 7.80 0.14 -3.66
C GLU A 99 6.41 -0.40 -3.95
N ILE A 100 5.38 0.28 -3.43
CA ILE A 100 3.98 0.02 -3.76
C ILE A 100 3.53 1.10 -4.74
N PHE A 101 2.93 0.69 -5.85
CA PHE A 101 2.52 1.60 -6.91
C PHE A 101 1.29 1.06 -7.65
N PHE A 102 0.74 1.87 -8.57
CA PHE A 102 -0.38 1.49 -9.40
C PHE A 102 0.11 1.13 -10.81
N THR A 103 -0.32 -0.02 -11.33
CA THR A 103 0.15 -0.54 -12.63
C THR A 103 -0.35 0.26 -13.82
N ARG A 104 -1.49 0.95 -13.66
CA ARG A 104 -2.11 1.73 -14.73
C ARG A 104 -2.01 3.22 -14.44
N ALA A 105 -1.56 4.01 -15.43
CA ALA A 105 -1.45 5.46 -15.31
C ALA A 105 -2.79 6.13 -14.96
N THR A 106 -3.90 5.66 -15.54
CA THR A 106 -5.25 6.15 -15.26
C THR A 106 -5.65 5.91 -13.80
N GLU A 107 -5.35 4.73 -13.27
CA GLU A 107 -5.66 4.38 -11.88
C GLU A 107 -4.75 5.13 -10.91
N SER A 108 -3.50 5.35 -11.28
CA SER A 108 -2.58 6.19 -10.49
C SER A 108 -3.09 7.63 -10.37
N LYS A 109 -3.61 8.22 -11.44
CA LYS A 109 -4.23 9.55 -11.42
C LYS A 109 -5.47 9.59 -10.52
N LYS A 110 -6.36 8.60 -10.64
CA LYS A 110 -7.55 8.47 -9.77
C LYS A 110 -7.15 8.37 -8.30
N ALA A 111 -6.13 7.56 -8.02
CA ALA A 111 -5.59 7.40 -6.67
C ALA A 111 -5.09 8.73 -6.11
N ALA A 112 -4.31 9.48 -6.89
CA ALA A 112 -3.80 10.78 -6.48
C ALA A 112 -4.93 11.76 -6.16
N MET A 113 -5.94 11.85 -7.03
CA MET A 113 -7.11 12.72 -6.83
C MET A 113 -7.91 12.33 -5.59
N ASN A 114 -8.17 11.04 -5.40
CA ASN A 114 -8.89 10.57 -4.21
C ASN A 114 -8.08 10.79 -2.93
N ASN A 115 -6.77 10.62 -2.99
CA ASN A 115 -5.91 10.77 -1.83
C ASN A 115 -5.87 12.20 -1.28
N GLU A 116 -6.11 13.21 -2.10
CA GLU A 116 -6.20 14.61 -1.66
C GLU A 116 -7.33 14.83 -0.67
N SER A 117 -8.52 14.29 -0.95
CA SER A 117 -9.71 14.47 -0.11
C SER A 117 -9.96 13.32 0.85
N ARG A 118 -9.48 12.13 0.51
CA ARG A 118 -9.64 10.89 1.29
C ARG A 118 -8.30 10.18 1.37
N PRO A 119 -7.43 10.55 2.32
CA PRO A 119 -6.06 10.03 2.38
C PRO A 119 -6.05 8.54 2.73
N PHE A 120 -6.00 7.70 1.70
CA PHE A 120 -6.01 6.25 1.82
C PHE A 120 -4.66 5.61 1.56
N PHE A 121 -3.82 6.24 0.74
CA PHE A 121 -2.55 5.67 0.27
C PHE A 121 -1.39 6.12 1.16
N GLY A 122 -1.15 5.39 2.19
CA GLY A 122 -0.11 5.63 3.18
C GLY A 122 -0.32 4.73 4.40
N PHE A 123 0.51 4.91 5.42
CA PHE A 123 0.47 4.13 6.64
C PHE A 123 0.46 5.02 7.86
N SER A 124 -0.31 4.63 8.89
CA SER A 124 -0.22 5.22 10.22
C SER A 124 1.03 4.71 10.94
N SER A 125 1.44 5.38 12.02
CA SER A 125 2.56 4.94 12.86
C SER A 125 2.36 3.51 13.40
N ARG A 126 1.13 3.15 13.74
CA ARG A 126 0.78 1.79 14.19
C ARG A 126 0.98 0.76 13.08
N GLU A 127 0.53 1.09 11.87
CA GLU A 127 0.69 0.23 10.69
C GLU A 127 2.16 0.09 10.30
N GLU A 128 2.94 1.17 10.37
CA GLU A 128 4.39 1.13 10.12
C GLU A 128 5.09 0.18 11.10
N LYS A 129 4.72 0.23 12.38
CA LYS A 129 5.23 -0.68 13.39
C LYS A 129 4.87 -2.13 13.08
N GLN A 130 3.62 -2.38 12.69
CA GLN A 130 3.15 -3.70 12.27
C GLN A 130 3.94 -4.21 11.06
N LEU A 131 4.18 -3.37 10.06
CA LEU A 131 4.98 -3.72 8.89
C LEU A 131 6.44 -4.02 9.26
N GLY A 132 7.01 -3.29 10.21
CA GLY A 132 8.34 -3.57 10.76
C GLY A 132 8.40 -4.96 11.40
N GLU A 133 7.40 -5.33 12.17
CA GLU A 133 7.31 -6.67 12.78
C GLU A 133 7.18 -7.78 11.72
N VAL A 134 6.39 -7.54 10.66
CA VAL A 134 6.27 -8.47 9.53
C VAL A 134 7.62 -8.66 8.84
N PHE A 135 8.32 -7.55 8.59
CA PHE A 135 9.65 -7.58 7.98
C PHE A 135 10.64 -8.42 8.79
N PHE A 136 10.76 -8.17 10.08
CA PHE A 136 11.69 -8.91 10.93
C PHE A 136 11.34 -10.40 11.04
N ARG A 137 10.07 -10.76 11.10
CA ARG A 137 9.65 -12.16 11.08
C ARG A 137 9.94 -12.86 9.77
N ALA A 138 9.83 -12.15 8.65
CA ALA A 138 10.11 -12.69 7.32
C ALA A 138 11.62 -12.78 7.03
N LEU A 139 12.44 -12.10 7.81
CA LEU A 139 13.90 -12.05 7.65
C LEU A 139 14.54 -13.29 8.27
N LYS A 140 14.67 -14.35 7.48
CA LYS A 140 15.30 -15.61 7.92
C LYS A 140 16.28 -16.14 6.88
#